data_bd62d58731d353596e4bfb2d038a4f7a
#
_entry.id   bd62d58731d353596e4bfb2d038a4f7a
#
_cell.length_a   1.000
_cell.length_b   1.000
_cell.length_c   1.000
_cell.angle_alpha   90.00
_cell.angle_beta   90.00
_cell.angle_gamma   90.00
#
_symmetry.space_group_name_H-M   'P 1'
#
loop_
_entity.id
_entity.type
_entity.pdbx_description
1 polymer ?
#
loop_
_entity_poly.entity_id
_entity_poly.type
_entity_poly.pdbx_seq_one_letter_code
_entity_poly.pdbx_strand_id
1 'polypeptide(L)'
;MHRRRLGTIAVLTTLALAPLAAAQELQPVALPAPQTDGGLPLMQALKLRATSRAFARDPLPPQTLASLLWAADGVNRPQEGKRTAPSAHNWQEIDVVVLTATGAYVYDAAGNRLMPLAAGDLRGLGGVQDFVKDAPVTLVFVADTARMKGAGPDAQSLAYADAAFVSQNVYLFCASSGLATGVRAMIDRPALATALRLRGTQTIALAQSVGYPKK
;
A
#
# COMPACT_ATOMS: atom_id res chain seq x y z
N MET A 1 -75.81 -21.53 34.64
CA MET A 1 -75.25 -21.13 33.38
C MET A 1 -74.05 -20.20 33.60
N HIS A 2 -72.80 -20.77 33.59
CA HIS A 2 -71.55 -19.99 33.80
C HIS A 2 -70.88 -19.80 32.46
N ARG A 3 -70.82 -18.57 32.00
CA ARG A 3 -70.04 -18.18 30.80
C ARG A 3 -68.60 -17.86 31.20
N ARG A 4 -67.68 -18.73 30.82
CA ARG A 4 -66.22 -18.46 30.90
C ARG A 4 -65.83 -17.51 29.74
N ARG A 5 -65.27 -16.34 30.07
CA ARG A 5 -64.61 -15.43 29.11
C ARG A 5 -63.17 -15.90 28.91
N LEU A 6 -62.82 -16.28 27.68
CA LEU A 6 -61.42 -16.49 27.31
C LEU A 6 -60.81 -15.11 27.00
N GLY A 7 -59.77 -14.75 27.76
CA GLY A 7 -58.95 -13.60 27.48
C GLY A 7 -57.84 -13.97 26.50
N THR A 8 -57.77 -13.29 25.35
CA THR A 8 -56.70 -13.43 24.35
C THR A 8 -55.52 -12.59 24.82
N ILE A 9 -54.40 -13.23 25.12
CA ILE A 9 -53.11 -12.55 25.41
C ILE A 9 -52.42 -12.30 24.08
N ALA A 10 -52.31 -11.02 23.66
CA ALA A 10 -51.49 -10.63 22.54
C ALA A 10 -50.03 -10.50 22.99
N VAL A 11 -49.15 -11.35 22.46
CA VAL A 11 -47.71 -11.26 22.66
C VAL A 11 -47.15 -10.27 21.62
N LEU A 12 -46.76 -9.08 22.05
CA LEU A 12 -46.01 -8.13 21.24
C LEU A 12 -44.56 -8.56 21.19
N THR A 13 -44.13 -9.07 20.05
CA THR A 13 -42.71 -9.34 19.76
C THR A 13 -42.04 -8.05 19.29
N THR A 14 -41.28 -7.40 20.16
CA THR A 14 -40.45 -6.27 19.79
C THR A 14 -39.23 -6.77 19.02
N LEU A 15 -39.19 -6.51 17.71
CA LEU A 15 -38.01 -6.76 16.86
C LEU A 15 -36.99 -5.67 17.16
N ALA A 16 -35.92 -6.00 17.90
CA ALA A 16 -34.79 -5.10 18.11
C ALA A 16 -33.97 -5.02 16.81
N LEU A 17 -34.06 -3.89 16.09
CA LEU A 17 -33.13 -3.57 15.03
C LEU A 17 -31.77 -3.29 15.68
N ALA A 18 -30.80 -4.21 15.49
CA ALA A 18 -29.41 -3.93 15.80
C ALA A 18 -28.92 -2.80 14.84
N PRO A 19 -28.22 -1.77 15.37
CA PRO A 19 -27.67 -0.74 14.49
C PRO A 19 -26.67 -1.39 13.55
N LEU A 20 -26.82 -1.21 12.23
CA LEU A 20 -25.78 -1.48 11.25
C LEU A 20 -24.59 -0.63 11.66
N ALA A 21 -23.48 -1.27 12.09
CA ALA A 21 -22.22 -0.58 12.28
C ALA A 21 -21.83 0.07 10.94
N ALA A 22 -21.93 1.38 10.84
CA ALA A 22 -21.49 2.13 9.67
C ALA A 22 -20.01 1.79 9.48
N ALA A 23 -19.65 1.23 8.32
CA ALA A 23 -18.26 0.99 7.98
C ALA A 23 -17.54 2.33 8.07
N GLN A 24 -16.58 2.45 8.98
CA GLN A 24 -15.85 3.69 9.22
C GLN A 24 -15.10 4.04 7.93
N GLU A 25 -15.50 5.13 7.28
CA GLU A 25 -14.82 5.61 6.08
C GLU A 25 -13.35 5.91 6.41
N LEU A 26 -12.45 5.37 5.62
CA LEU A 26 -11.03 5.67 5.76
C LEU A 26 -10.81 7.18 5.50
N GLN A 27 -10.05 7.81 6.39
CA GLN A 27 -9.68 9.21 6.26
C GLN A 27 -8.24 9.35 5.72
N PRO A 28 -7.91 10.45 5.04
CA PRO A 28 -6.53 10.76 4.71
C PRO A 28 -5.66 10.80 5.96
N VAL A 29 -4.44 10.21 5.86
CA VAL A 29 -3.48 10.17 6.97
C VAL A 29 -2.30 11.08 6.63
N ALA A 30 -2.15 12.16 7.36
CA ALA A 30 -0.95 13.01 7.27
C ALA A 30 0.26 12.21 7.78
N LEU A 31 1.35 12.23 7.02
CA LEU A 31 2.60 11.62 7.43
C LEU A 31 3.51 12.67 8.09
N PRO A 32 4.33 12.29 9.08
CA PRO A 32 5.37 13.18 9.58
C PRO A 32 6.36 13.53 8.47
N ALA A 33 7.08 14.64 8.62
CA ALA A 33 8.15 15.00 7.68
C ALA A 33 9.15 13.84 7.57
N PRO A 34 9.51 13.39 6.35
CA PRO A 34 10.47 12.29 6.20
C PRO A 34 11.84 12.71 6.72
N GLN A 35 12.56 11.77 7.32
CA GLN A 35 13.98 11.94 7.62
C GLN A 35 14.77 11.71 6.33
N THR A 36 15.36 12.77 5.80
CA THR A 36 16.11 12.75 4.54
C THR A 36 17.62 12.72 4.74
N ASP A 37 18.05 12.93 5.99
CA ASP A 37 19.45 12.89 6.39
C ASP A 37 19.74 11.65 7.25
N GLY A 38 20.92 11.06 7.09
CA GLY A 38 21.36 9.90 7.86
C GLY A 38 21.28 8.58 7.08
N GLY A 39 21.14 7.48 7.82
CA GLY A 39 21.23 6.14 7.26
C GLY A 39 22.68 5.68 7.01
N LEU A 40 22.83 4.51 6.40
CA LEU A 40 24.15 3.96 6.04
C LEU A 40 24.68 4.59 4.74
N PRO A 41 25.99 4.75 4.58
CA PRO A 41 26.58 5.10 3.30
C PRO A 41 26.11 4.14 2.20
N LEU A 42 25.89 4.66 0.99
CA LEU A 42 25.33 3.91 -0.13
C LEU A 42 25.98 2.55 -0.36
N MET A 43 27.33 2.50 -0.34
CA MET A 43 28.06 1.24 -0.58
C MET A 43 27.82 0.20 0.53
N GLN A 44 27.56 0.63 1.76
CA GLN A 44 27.18 -0.26 2.85
C GLN A 44 25.74 -0.75 2.69
N ALA A 45 24.81 0.14 2.31
CA ALA A 45 23.43 -0.26 2.02
C ALA A 45 23.37 -1.27 0.86
N LEU A 46 24.12 -1.06 -0.22
CA LEU A 46 24.25 -2.00 -1.33
C LEU A 46 24.80 -3.36 -0.88
N LYS A 47 25.81 -3.37 -0.02
CA LYS A 47 26.41 -4.61 0.53
C LYS A 47 25.40 -5.40 1.39
N LEU A 48 24.53 -4.70 2.13
CA LEU A 48 23.55 -5.31 3.03
C LEU A 48 22.20 -5.62 2.35
N ARG A 49 21.92 -5.02 1.19
CA ARG A 49 20.67 -5.23 0.47
C ARG A 49 20.43 -6.71 0.21
N ALA A 50 19.35 -7.22 0.76
CA ALA A 50 18.92 -8.61 0.60
C ALA A 50 17.41 -8.71 0.44
N THR A 51 16.93 -9.79 -0.16
CA THR A 51 15.51 -10.14 -0.19
C THR A 51 15.19 -11.02 1.01
N SER A 52 14.21 -10.59 1.82
CA SER A 52 13.66 -11.37 2.92
C SER A 52 12.22 -11.80 2.63
N ARG A 53 11.87 -12.98 3.14
CA ARG A 53 10.51 -13.54 3.11
C ARG A 53 9.99 -13.88 4.50
N ALA A 54 10.69 -13.40 5.53
CA ALA A 54 10.34 -13.61 6.93
C ALA A 54 10.20 -12.25 7.62
N PHE A 55 9.01 -11.96 8.11
CA PHE A 55 8.63 -10.66 8.69
C PHE A 55 8.09 -10.86 10.10
N ALA A 56 8.50 -9.98 11.03
CA ALA A 56 7.75 -9.76 12.26
C ALA A 56 6.47 -8.98 11.95
N ARG A 57 5.44 -9.18 12.77
CA ARG A 57 4.13 -8.53 12.57
C ARG A 57 4.03 -7.14 13.18
N ASP A 58 5.11 -6.69 13.83
CA ASP A 58 5.16 -5.39 14.47
C ASP A 58 4.93 -4.27 13.43
N PRO A 59 4.03 -3.32 13.71
CA PRO A 59 3.73 -2.24 12.79
C PRO A 59 4.95 -1.32 12.61
N LEU A 60 5.10 -0.75 11.42
CA LEU A 60 6.10 0.29 11.19
C LEU A 60 5.63 1.60 11.85
N PRO A 61 6.49 2.28 12.61
CA PRO A 61 6.20 3.62 13.12
C PRO A 61 5.87 4.60 11.98
N PRO A 62 4.98 5.57 12.19
CA PRO A 62 4.62 6.56 11.15
C PRO A 62 5.83 7.28 10.56
N GLN A 63 6.85 7.58 11.37
CA GLN A 63 8.09 8.21 10.91
C GLN A 63 8.87 7.31 9.95
N THR A 64 8.97 6.02 10.27
CA THR A 64 9.66 5.04 9.40
C THR A 64 8.89 4.87 8.08
N LEU A 65 7.56 4.81 8.14
CA LEU A 65 6.72 4.73 6.94
C LEU A 65 6.86 5.98 6.07
N ALA A 66 6.85 7.18 6.66
CA ALA A 66 7.04 8.44 5.93
C ALA A 66 8.39 8.47 5.19
N SER A 67 9.47 8.12 5.89
CA SER A 67 10.83 8.10 5.31
C SER A 67 10.97 7.01 4.23
N LEU A 68 10.36 5.85 4.43
CA LEU A 68 10.29 4.76 3.44
C LEU A 68 9.60 5.23 2.15
N LEU A 69 8.43 5.85 2.27
CA LEU A 69 7.65 6.29 1.12
C LEU A 69 8.34 7.45 0.38
N TRP A 70 8.96 8.36 1.12
CA TRP A 70 9.78 9.41 0.52
C TRP A 70 10.99 8.82 -0.22
N ALA A 71 11.70 7.87 0.37
CA ALA A 71 12.80 7.20 -0.29
C ALA A 71 12.33 6.48 -1.56
N ALA A 72 11.17 5.82 -1.52
CA ALA A 72 10.60 5.08 -2.65
C ALA A 72 10.33 5.99 -3.85
N ASP A 73 9.50 7.03 -3.65
CA ASP A 73 9.05 7.91 -4.74
C ASP A 73 8.62 9.31 -4.24
N GLY A 74 9.31 9.85 -3.22
CA GLY A 74 9.03 11.17 -2.68
C GLY A 74 9.53 12.31 -3.56
N VAL A 75 9.02 13.52 -3.31
CA VAL A 75 9.50 14.73 -3.99
C VAL A 75 10.83 15.15 -3.37
N ASN A 76 11.92 15.10 -4.15
CA ASN A 76 13.26 15.53 -3.72
C ASN A 76 13.73 16.82 -4.38
N ARG A 77 13.03 17.26 -5.42
CA ARG A 77 13.27 18.54 -6.14
C ARG A 77 11.95 19.29 -6.27
N PRO A 78 11.47 19.91 -5.17
CA PRO A 78 10.12 20.49 -5.12
C PRO A 78 9.88 21.59 -6.15
N GLN A 79 10.91 22.39 -6.51
CA GLN A 79 10.80 23.44 -7.52
C GLN A 79 10.56 22.88 -8.92
N GLU A 80 11.01 21.66 -9.18
CA GLU A 80 10.87 20.97 -10.47
C GLU A 80 9.75 19.91 -10.44
N GLY A 81 9.18 19.62 -9.27
CA GLY A 81 8.21 18.56 -9.06
C GLY A 81 8.77 17.15 -9.30
N LYS A 82 10.10 16.98 -9.23
CA LYS A 82 10.77 15.70 -9.50
C LYS A 82 10.91 14.85 -8.26
N ARG A 83 11.08 13.54 -8.48
CA ARG A 83 11.02 12.48 -7.49
C ARG A 83 12.37 11.85 -7.19
N THR A 84 12.42 11.07 -6.11
CA THR A 84 13.58 10.23 -5.74
C THR A 84 13.81 9.13 -6.76
N ALA A 85 12.76 8.52 -7.30
CA ALA A 85 12.86 7.59 -8.41
C ALA A 85 12.79 8.33 -9.75
N PRO A 86 13.59 7.96 -10.75
CA PRO A 86 13.41 8.44 -12.11
C PRO A 86 12.19 7.77 -12.76
N SER A 87 11.63 8.42 -13.78
CA SER A 87 10.67 7.78 -14.69
C SER A 87 10.92 8.20 -16.12
N ALA A 88 10.58 7.33 -17.07
CA ALA A 88 10.69 7.62 -18.49
C ALA A 88 9.94 8.91 -18.82
N HIS A 89 10.57 9.83 -19.55
CA HIS A 89 10.00 11.15 -19.89
C HIS A 89 9.43 11.95 -18.69
N ASN A 90 9.80 11.60 -17.47
CA ASN A 90 9.26 12.16 -16.24
C ASN A 90 7.71 12.03 -16.17
N TRP A 91 7.15 10.92 -16.65
CA TRP A 91 5.71 10.69 -16.62
C TRP A 91 5.17 10.50 -15.20
N GLN A 92 6.03 10.03 -14.29
CA GLN A 92 5.66 9.75 -12.88
C GLN A 92 4.38 8.91 -12.79
N GLU A 93 4.26 7.94 -13.66
CA GLU A 93 3.06 7.12 -13.84
C GLU A 93 2.88 6.08 -12.73
N ILE A 94 3.90 5.84 -11.91
CA ILE A 94 3.83 4.86 -10.83
C ILE A 94 3.17 5.48 -9.60
N ASP A 95 2.01 4.93 -9.21
CA ASP A 95 1.40 5.16 -7.92
C ASP A 95 1.91 4.13 -6.91
N VAL A 96 2.38 4.59 -5.76
CA VAL A 96 2.75 3.71 -4.64
C VAL A 96 1.52 3.51 -3.78
N VAL A 97 0.88 2.34 -3.91
CA VAL A 97 -0.24 1.94 -3.07
C VAL A 97 0.28 1.22 -1.83
N VAL A 98 -0.16 1.65 -0.66
CA VAL A 98 0.26 1.16 0.65
C VAL A 98 -0.84 0.32 1.26
N LEU A 99 -0.63 -1.00 1.36
CA LEU A 99 -1.54 -1.92 2.04
C LEU A 99 -1.11 -2.06 3.49
N THR A 100 -2.05 -1.81 4.40
CA THR A 100 -1.88 -1.93 5.86
C THR A 100 -2.97 -2.84 6.44
N ALA A 101 -2.92 -3.11 7.75
CA ALA A 101 -3.96 -3.88 8.44
C ALA A 101 -5.33 -3.18 8.43
N THR A 102 -5.39 -1.86 8.24
CA THR A 102 -6.63 -1.08 8.29
C THR A 102 -7.19 -0.74 6.93
N GLY A 103 -6.36 -0.71 5.88
CA GLY A 103 -6.79 -0.36 4.54
C GLY A 103 -5.67 -0.22 3.53
N ALA A 104 -6.07 0.12 2.33
CA ALA A 104 -5.22 0.49 1.22
C ALA A 104 -5.27 2.00 1.00
N TYR A 105 -4.13 2.59 0.74
CA TYR A 105 -3.95 4.02 0.52
C TYR A 105 -3.05 4.27 -0.67
N VAL A 106 -3.23 5.39 -1.36
CA VAL A 106 -2.27 5.89 -2.35
C VAL A 106 -1.37 6.93 -1.66
N TYR A 107 -0.07 6.82 -1.82
CA TYR A 107 0.87 7.82 -1.34
C TYR A 107 0.81 9.08 -2.22
N ASP A 108 0.36 10.18 -1.64
CA ASP A 108 0.45 11.52 -2.23
C ASP A 108 1.81 12.11 -1.83
N ALA A 109 2.78 12.01 -2.73
CA ALA A 109 4.14 12.47 -2.46
C ALA A 109 4.25 14.00 -2.35
N ALA A 110 3.39 14.76 -3.04
CA ALA A 110 3.38 16.22 -2.96
C ALA A 110 2.82 16.71 -1.63
N GLY A 111 1.76 16.06 -1.15
CA GLY A 111 1.13 16.37 0.14
C GLY A 111 1.73 15.62 1.32
N ASN A 112 2.71 14.74 1.11
CA ASN A 112 3.28 13.84 2.14
C ASN A 112 2.21 13.19 3.02
N ARG A 113 1.26 12.51 2.38
CA ARG A 113 0.11 11.89 3.05
C ARG A 113 -0.36 10.62 2.35
N LEU A 114 -1.15 9.84 3.05
CA LEU A 114 -1.83 8.67 2.51
C LEU A 114 -3.28 9.03 2.19
N MET A 115 -3.66 8.86 0.94
CA MET A 115 -5.03 9.08 0.47
C MET A 115 -5.79 7.75 0.49
N PRO A 116 -6.97 7.64 1.12
CA PRO A 116 -7.70 6.40 1.26
C PRO A 116 -8.15 5.86 -0.11
N LEU A 117 -8.02 4.55 -0.31
CA LEU A 117 -8.41 3.86 -1.54
C LEU A 117 -9.45 2.77 -1.27
N ALA A 118 -9.18 1.87 -0.32
CA ALA A 118 -10.10 0.79 0.05
C ALA A 118 -9.93 0.41 1.52
N ALA A 119 -11.03 0.16 2.23
CA ALA A 119 -11.02 -0.28 3.62
C ALA A 119 -10.73 -1.79 3.73
N GLY A 120 -10.23 -2.20 4.90
CA GLY A 120 -9.96 -3.60 5.24
C GLY A 120 -8.54 -4.04 4.95
N ASP A 121 -8.15 -5.17 5.54
CA ASP A 121 -6.81 -5.73 5.37
C ASP A 121 -6.66 -6.45 4.02
N LEU A 122 -6.06 -5.76 3.07
CA LEU A 122 -5.79 -6.28 1.72
C LEU A 122 -4.35 -6.78 1.55
N ARG A 123 -3.53 -6.81 2.61
CA ARG A 123 -2.11 -7.21 2.53
C ARG A 123 -1.94 -8.60 1.90
N GLY A 124 -2.81 -9.54 2.23
CA GLY A 124 -2.79 -10.90 1.68
C GLY A 124 -2.97 -10.99 0.17
N LEU A 125 -3.58 -9.98 -0.46
CA LEU A 125 -3.72 -9.90 -1.92
C LEU A 125 -2.45 -9.38 -2.62
N GLY A 126 -1.50 -8.83 -1.87
CA GLY A 126 -0.23 -8.33 -2.42
C GLY A 126 0.72 -9.41 -2.92
N GLY A 127 0.33 -10.69 -2.90
CA GLY A 127 1.07 -11.83 -3.45
C GLY A 127 0.42 -13.15 -3.09
N VAL A 128 0.79 -14.20 -3.82
CA VAL A 128 0.22 -15.55 -3.62
C VAL A 128 1.00 -16.40 -2.61
N GLN A 129 2.10 -15.88 -2.05
CA GLN A 129 2.91 -16.58 -1.07
C GLN A 129 2.41 -16.31 0.36
N ASP A 130 2.47 -17.33 1.23
CA ASP A 130 1.92 -17.27 2.59
C ASP A 130 2.52 -16.18 3.48
N PHE A 131 3.82 -15.87 3.32
CA PHE A 131 4.50 -14.88 4.13
C PHE A 131 4.02 -13.44 3.89
N VAL A 132 3.30 -13.18 2.79
CA VAL A 132 2.86 -11.82 2.40
C VAL A 132 1.95 -11.20 3.45
N LYS A 133 1.08 -11.99 4.07
CA LYS A 133 0.15 -11.56 5.12
C LYS A 133 0.82 -11.23 6.46
N ASP A 134 2.06 -11.68 6.67
CA ASP A 134 2.80 -11.44 7.91
C ASP A 134 3.50 -10.08 7.93
N ALA A 135 3.85 -9.54 6.76
CA ALA A 135 4.46 -8.22 6.68
C ALA A 135 3.47 -7.12 7.12
N PRO A 136 3.88 -6.17 7.99
CA PRO A 136 3.01 -5.09 8.45
C PRO A 136 2.57 -4.14 7.32
N VAL A 137 3.39 -4.01 6.27
CA VAL A 137 3.13 -3.16 5.10
C VAL A 137 3.45 -3.92 3.83
N THR A 138 2.60 -3.80 2.82
CA THR A 138 2.91 -4.18 1.44
C THR A 138 2.71 -2.98 0.53
N LEU A 139 3.77 -2.60 -0.18
CA LEU A 139 3.72 -1.60 -1.24
C LEU A 139 3.33 -2.28 -2.54
N VAL A 140 2.40 -1.69 -3.28
CA VAL A 140 2.00 -2.13 -4.62
C VAL A 140 2.30 -1.00 -5.59
N PHE A 141 3.08 -1.26 -6.60
CA PHE A 141 3.44 -0.30 -7.63
C PHE A 141 2.47 -0.42 -8.79
N VAL A 142 1.63 0.60 -8.94
CA VAL A 142 0.55 0.65 -9.93
C VAL A 142 0.91 1.67 -10.99
N ALA A 143 1.07 1.22 -12.23
CA ALA A 143 1.31 2.11 -13.37
C ALA A 143 -0.02 2.63 -13.93
N ASP A 144 -0.15 3.94 -14.14
CA ASP A 144 -1.28 4.56 -14.83
C ASP A 144 -0.86 4.99 -16.24
N THR A 145 -1.18 4.19 -17.23
CA THR A 145 -0.82 4.43 -18.63
C THR A 145 -1.46 5.69 -19.22
N ALA A 146 -2.51 6.24 -18.57
CA ALA A 146 -3.08 7.53 -18.98
C ALA A 146 -2.08 8.70 -18.86
N ARG A 147 -1.06 8.54 -18.00
CA ARG A 147 0.04 9.52 -17.84
C ARG A 147 1.16 9.33 -18.87
N MET A 148 1.25 8.18 -19.53
CA MET A 148 2.34 7.79 -20.43
C MET A 148 2.07 8.19 -21.89
N LYS A 149 1.85 9.49 -22.11
CA LYS A 149 1.53 10.01 -23.45
C LYS A 149 2.68 9.76 -24.42
N GLY A 150 2.38 9.10 -25.54
CA GLY A 150 3.35 8.82 -26.58
C GLY A 150 4.25 7.59 -26.34
N ALA A 151 4.03 6.83 -25.27
CA ALA A 151 4.83 5.63 -24.99
C ALA A 151 4.68 4.50 -26.03
N GLY A 152 3.53 4.45 -26.72
CA GLY A 152 3.29 3.45 -27.76
C GLY A 152 3.37 2.01 -27.22
N PRO A 153 3.97 1.09 -27.99
CA PRO A 153 4.08 -0.32 -27.61
C PRO A 153 5.00 -0.56 -26.41
N ASP A 154 5.89 0.38 -26.09
CA ASP A 154 6.87 0.23 -25.00
C ASP A 154 6.31 0.62 -23.64
N ALA A 155 5.08 1.13 -23.56
CA ALA A 155 4.46 1.60 -22.31
C ALA A 155 4.59 0.61 -21.17
N GLN A 156 4.32 -0.67 -21.42
CA GLN A 156 4.37 -1.70 -20.38
C GLN A 156 5.79 -1.96 -19.89
N SER A 157 6.77 -2.07 -20.78
CA SER A 157 8.17 -2.32 -20.42
C SER A 157 8.76 -1.14 -19.64
N LEU A 158 8.46 0.09 -20.06
CA LEU A 158 8.87 1.30 -19.36
C LEU A 158 8.24 1.39 -17.98
N ALA A 159 6.95 1.12 -17.85
CA ALA A 159 6.27 1.10 -16.55
C ALA A 159 6.87 0.05 -15.58
N TYR A 160 7.26 -1.14 -16.07
CA TYR A 160 7.97 -2.13 -15.23
C TYR A 160 9.36 -1.65 -14.83
N ALA A 161 10.09 -0.99 -15.73
CA ALA A 161 11.40 -0.41 -15.42
C ALA A 161 11.29 0.68 -14.35
N ASP A 162 10.32 1.60 -14.49
CA ASP A 162 10.10 2.69 -13.55
C ASP A 162 9.63 2.17 -12.19
N ALA A 163 8.74 1.16 -12.15
CA ALA A 163 8.37 0.48 -10.92
C ALA A 163 9.58 -0.21 -10.24
N ALA A 164 10.52 -0.74 -11.02
CA ALA A 164 11.74 -1.35 -10.48
C ALA A 164 12.69 -0.30 -9.87
N PHE A 165 12.76 0.92 -10.39
CA PHE A 165 13.51 2.00 -9.75
C PHE A 165 12.92 2.37 -8.39
N VAL A 166 11.60 2.51 -8.29
CA VAL A 166 10.91 2.72 -7.01
C VAL A 166 11.20 1.57 -6.04
N SER A 167 11.07 0.33 -6.49
CA SER A 167 11.34 -0.88 -5.71
C SER A 167 12.78 -0.95 -5.21
N GLN A 168 13.77 -0.57 -6.02
CA GLN A 168 15.17 -0.57 -5.61
C GLN A 168 15.44 0.48 -4.54
N ASN A 169 14.83 1.66 -4.60
CA ASN A 169 14.90 2.66 -3.54
C ASN A 169 14.39 2.09 -2.21
N VAL A 170 13.25 1.35 -2.23
CA VAL A 170 12.73 0.64 -1.05
C VAL A 170 13.75 -0.36 -0.51
N TYR A 171 14.41 -1.14 -1.37
CA TYR A 171 15.44 -2.09 -0.95
C TYR A 171 16.61 -1.40 -0.24
N LEU A 172 17.11 -0.31 -0.79
CA LEU A 172 18.24 0.44 -0.23
C LEU A 172 17.87 1.10 1.09
N PHE A 173 16.68 1.69 1.17
CA PHE A 173 16.17 2.24 2.42
C PHE A 173 16.06 1.16 3.50
N CYS A 174 15.46 0.02 3.18
CA CYS A 174 15.31 -1.09 4.13
C CYS A 174 16.68 -1.63 4.60
N ALA A 175 17.63 -1.81 3.70
CA ALA A 175 18.99 -2.24 4.04
C ALA A 175 19.67 -1.23 4.97
N SER A 176 19.48 0.06 4.73
CA SER A 176 20.04 1.14 5.54
C SER A 176 19.39 1.27 6.91
N SER A 177 18.13 0.85 7.03
CA SER A 177 17.31 1.02 8.25
C SER A 177 17.11 -0.27 9.05
N GLY A 178 17.78 -1.37 8.67
CA GLY A 178 17.63 -2.67 9.34
C GLY A 178 16.25 -3.32 9.15
N LEU A 179 15.53 -2.97 8.07
CA LEU A 179 14.24 -3.54 7.73
C LEU A 179 14.40 -4.72 6.75
N ALA A 180 13.46 -5.65 6.83
CA ALA A 180 13.29 -6.74 5.87
C ALA A 180 12.40 -6.28 4.73
N THR A 181 12.72 -6.68 3.49
CA THR A 181 11.89 -6.40 2.32
C THR A 181 12.04 -7.46 1.23
N GLY A 182 11.00 -7.62 0.41
CA GLY A 182 11.05 -8.54 -0.72
C GLY A 182 10.04 -8.16 -1.80
N VAL A 183 10.53 -7.85 -3.02
CA VAL A 183 9.71 -7.58 -4.20
C VAL A 183 9.24 -8.89 -4.85
N ARG A 184 8.09 -8.83 -5.50
CA ARG A 184 7.51 -9.96 -6.24
C ARG A 184 6.65 -9.52 -7.42
N ALA A 185 6.55 -10.42 -8.41
CA ALA A 185 5.60 -10.35 -9.53
C ALA A 185 4.48 -11.41 -9.42
N MET A 186 4.61 -12.37 -8.50
CA MET A 186 3.59 -13.41 -8.24
C MET A 186 2.43 -12.82 -7.43
N ILE A 187 1.49 -12.20 -8.13
CA ILE A 187 0.33 -11.47 -7.60
C ILE A 187 -0.90 -11.93 -8.37
N ASP A 188 -2.00 -12.18 -7.69
CA ASP A 188 -3.31 -12.27 -8.35
C ASP A 188 -3.77 -10.85 -8.72
N ARG A 189 -3.30 -10.38 -9.88
CA ARG A 189 -3.57 -9.02 -10.35
C ARG A 189 -5.05 -8.72 -10.53
N PRO A 190 -5.88 -9.62 -11.11
CA PRO A 190 -7.33 -9.40 -11.23
C PRO A 190 -8.01 -9.20 -9.88
N ALA A 191 -7.73 -10.08 -8.90
CA ALA A 191 -8.33 -9.98 -7.57
C ALA A 191 -7.90 -8.68 -6.85
N LEU A 192 -6.60 -8.36 -6.87
CA LEU A 192 -6.09 -7.15 -6.23
C LEU A 192 -6.58 -5.88 -6.94
N ALA A 193 -6.62 -5.84 -8.28
CA ALA A 193 -7.13 -4.70 -9.05
C ALA A 193 -8.61 -4.42 -8.73
N THR A 194 -9.42 -5.48 -8.60
CA THR A 194 -10.83 -5.37 -8.20
C THR A 194 -10.95 -4.81 -6.78
N ALA A 195 -10.18 -5.33 -5.82
CA ALA A 195 -10.20 -4.87 -4.43
C ALA A 195 -9.76 -3.42 -4.28
N LEU A 196 -8.80 -2.98 -5.08
CA LEU A 196 -8.30 -1.61 -5.13
C LEU A 196 -9.15 -0.69 -6.03
N ARG A 197 -10.17 -1.22 -6.73
CA ARG A 197 -11.02 -0.48 -7.69
C ARG A 197 -10.20 0.26 -8.75
N LEU A 198 -9.17 -0.39 -9.29
CA LEU A 198 -8.30 0.21 -10.28
C LEU A 198 -9.07 0.50 -11.58
N ARG A 199 -8.71 1.61 -12.23
CA ARG A 199 -9.25 1.98 -13.55
C ARG A 199 -8.63 1.10 -14.64
N GLY A 200 -9.26 1.04 -15.82
CA GLY A 200 -8.75 0.26 -16.96
C GLY A 200 -7.39 0.73 -17.51
N THR A 201 -6.96 1.96 -17.16
CA THR A 201 -5.63 2.50 -17.50
C THR A 201 -4.56 2.15 -16.46
N GLN A 202 -4.94 1.55 -15.33
CA GLN A 202 -4.05 1.23 -14.23
C GLN A 202 -3.70 -0.26 -14.23
N THR A 203 -2.42 -0.56 -14.12
CA THR A 203 -1.88 -1.92 -14.13
C THR A 203 -0.94 -2.13 -12.93
N ILE A 204 -1.10 -3.23 -12.21
CA ILE A 204 -0.20 -3.61 -11.13
C ILE A 204 1.10 -4.15 -11.74
N ALA A 205 2.20 -3.44 -11.56
CA ALA A 205 3.51 -3.87 -12.01
C ALA A 205 4.12 -4.89 -11.03
N LEU A 206 4.42 -4.46 -9.80
CA LEU A 206 5.09 -5.24 -8.77
C LEU A 206 4.43 -5.00 -7.41
N ALA A 207 4.71 -5.89 -6.44
CA ALA A 207 4.42 -5.63 -5.03
C ALA A 207 5.67 -5.93 -4.18
N GLN A 208 5.81 -5.25 -3.05
CA GLN A 208 6.97 -5.37 -2.17
C GLN A 208 6.54 -5.29 -0.71
N SER A 209 6.77 -6.37 0.04
CA SER A 209 6.53 -6.38 1.49
C SER A 209 7.68 -5.70 2.23
N VAL A 210 7.34 -4.98 3.29
CA VAL A 210 8.28 -4.31 4.19
C VAL A 210 7.86 -4.52 5.63
N GLY A 211 8.82 -4.80 6.50
CA GLY A 211 8.61 -4.99 7.93
C GLY A 211 9.93 -5.19 8.66
N TYR A 212 9.86 -5.47 9.95
CA TYR A 212 11.04 -5.90 10.69
C TYR A 212 11.41 -7.35 10.34
N PRO A 213 12.70 -7.72 10.35
CA PRO A 213 13.11 -9.10 10.16
C PRO A 213 12.57 -9.98 11.30
N LYS A 214 12.03 -11.15 10.95
CA LYS A 214 11.66 -12.17 11.94
C LYS A 214 12.96 -12.76 12.52
N LYS A 215 13.08 -12.70 13.82
CA LYS A 215 14.15 -13.33 14.59
C LYS A 215 13.99 -14.84 14.64
#